data_f45ff92c3be27ef78353a300e96c33d2
#
_entry.id   f45ff92c3be27ef78353a300e96c33d2
#
_cell.length_a   1.000
_cell.length_b   1.000
_cell.length_c   1.000
_cell.angle_alpha   90.00
_cell.angle_beta   90.00
_cell.angle_gamma   90.00
#
_symmetry.space_group_name_H-M   'P 1'
#
loop_
_entity.id
_entity.type
_entity.pdbx_description
1 polymer ?
#
loop_
_entity_poly.entity_id
_entity_poly.type
_entity_poly.pdbx_seq_one_letter_code
_entity_poly.pdbx_strand_id
1 'polypeptide(L)'
;MIFLLHAPQVRDTEVFTRLPDHFRRPGVRSDWADANRAGQPTDSFLEGPVFDGAGNLYVTDIPFGRIFRIDPQGAWTLVAEWDGEPRSWRR
;
A
#
# COMPACT_ATOMS: atom_id res chain seq x y z
N MET A 1 28.37 -24.24 11.20
CA MET A 1 27.50 -23.49 10.92
C MET A 1 27.70 -22.03 11.04
N ILE A 2 27.95 -21.49 9.94
CA ILE A 2 28.35 -20.12 9.86
C ILE A 2 27.33 -19.17 10.36
N PHE A 3 26.08 -19.42 10.05
CA PHE A 3 25.06 -18.46 10.43
C PHE A 3 24.93 -18.33 11.94
N LEU A 4 25.38 -19.28 12.70
CA LEU A 4 25.38 -19.14 14.14
C LEU A 4 26.40 -18.15 14.61
N LEU A 5 27.39 -17.93 13.77
CA LEU A 5 28.41 -16.94 14.06
C LEU A 5 27.96 -15.56 13.60
N HIS A 6 26.87 -15.56 12.83
CA HIS A 6 26.32 -14.32 12.31
C HIS A 6 24.94 -14.14 12.87
N ALA A 7 24.81 -13.49 14.00
CA ALA A 7 23.49 -13.12 14.48
C ALA A 7 22.82 -12.30 13.42
N PRO A 8 21.50 -12.42 13.28
CA PRO A 8 20.77 -11.55 12.35
C PRO A 8 21.08 -10.11 12.67
N GLN A 9 21.36 -9.35 11.64
CA GLN A 9 21.62 -7.93 11.86
C GLN A 9 20.33 -7.24 12.24
N VAL A 10 20.39 -6.48 13.32
CA VAL A 10 19.28 -5.65 13.72
C VAL A 10 19.51 -4.28 13.14
N ARG A 11 18.57 -3.82 12.33
CA ARG A 11 18.65 -2.51 11.72
C ARG A 11 17.40 -1.74 12.05
N ASP A 12 17.56 -0.45 12.23
CA ASP A 12 16.41 0.40 12.43
C ASP A 12 15.59 0.45 11.15
N THR A 13 14.29 0.41 11.32
CA THR A 13 13.38 0.57 10.20
C THR A 13 13.27 2.05 9.87
N GLU A 14 13.43 2.37 8.59
CA GLU A 14 13.28 3.73 8.13
C GLU A 14 12.08 3.84 7.22
N VAL A 15 11.42 4.97 7.27
CA VAL A 15 10.34 5.25 6.34
C VAL A 15 10.93 5.73 5.03
N PHE A 16 10.68 4.99 3.96
CA PHE A 16 11.12 5.39 2.63
C PHE A 16 10.23 6.48 2.06
N THR A 17 8.91 6.28 2.18
CA THR A 17 7.93 7.22 1.65
C THR A 17 6.61 7.03 2.38
N ARG A 18 5.75 8.01 2.32
CA ARG A 18 4.40 7.93 2.89
C ARG A 18 3.40 8.33 1.85
N LEU A 19 2.17 7.83 1.98
CA LEU A 19 1.08 8.23 1.11
C LEU A 19 0.94 9.75 1.18
N PRO A 20 1.04 10.46 0.05
CA PRO A 20 0.90 11.91 0.06
C PRO A 20 -0.47 12.35 0.58
N ASP A 21 -0.49 13.48 1.26
CA ASP A 21 -1.71 13.97 1.88
C ASP A 21 -2.84 14.18 0.89
N HIS A 22 -2.54 14.59 -0.32
CA HIS A 22 -3.59 14.84 -1.31
C HIS A 22 -4.28 13.56 -1.79
N PHE A 23 -3.72 12.39 -1.49
CA PHE A 23 -4.38 11.11 -1.77
C PHE A 23 -5.12 10.57 -0.54
N ARG A 24 -4.98 11.16 0.61
CA ARG A 24 -5.59 10.66 1.83
C ARG A 24 -7.08 11.00 1.89
N ARG A 25 -7.84 10.10 2.49
CA ARG A 25 -9.28 10.26 2.63
C ARG A 25 -9.71 9.99 4.07
N PRO A 26 -9.24 10.80 5.02
CA PRO A 26 -9.57 10.58 6.42
C PRO A 26 -11.07 10.80 6.64
N GLY A 27 -11.70 9.88 7.36
CA GLY A 27 -13.11 9.99 7.68
C GLY A 27 -14.08 9.63 6.56
N VAL A 28 -13.58 9.26 5.38
CA VAL A 28 -14.45 8.87 4.28
C VAL A 28 -14.83 7.39 4.44
N ARG A 29 -16.11 7.09 4.34
CA ARG A 29 -16.60 5.73 4.45
C ARG A 29 -16.28 4.93 3.19
N SER A 30 -16.14 3.63 3.35
CA SER A 30 -15.96 2.73 2.23
C SER A 30 -16.67 1.42 2.55
N ASP A 31 -17.08 0.69 1.50
CA ASP A 31 -17.70 -0.62 1.69
C ASP A 31 -16.74 -1.58 2.38
N TRP A 32 -15.47 -1.49 2.06
CA TRP A 32 -14.47 -2.34 2.69
C TRP A 32 -14.40 -2.09 4.20
N ALA A 33 -14.36 -0.83 4.61
CA ALA A 33 -14.29 -0.47 6.03
C ALA A 33 -15.56 -0.88 6.75
N ASP A 34 -16.72 -0.71 6.10
CA ASP A 34 -17.99 -1.13 6.68
C ASP A 34 -18.00 -2.63 6.94
N ALA A 35 -17.45 -3.42 6.04
CA ALA A 35 -17.41 -4.87 6.17
C ALA A 35 -16.32 -5.36 7.13
N ASN A 36 -15.21 -4.68 7.21
CA ASN A 36 -14.02 -5.18 7.91
C ASN A 36 -13.65 -4.40 9.17
N ARG A 37 -14.17 -3.20 9.34
CA ARG A 37 -13.82 -2.33 10.45
C ARG A 37 -15.05 -1.85 11.21
N ALA A 38 -16.14 -2.59 11.12
CA ALA A 38 -17.38 -2.29 11.83
C ALA A 38 -17.89 -0.87 11.55
N GLY A 39 -17.75 -0.43 10.30
CA GLY A 39 -18.22 0.89 9.89
C GLY A 39 -17.28 2.04 10.23
N GLN A 40 -16.12 1.77 10.82
CA GLN A 40 -15.16 2.83 11.09
C GLN A 40 -14.41 3.19 9.83
N PRO A 41 -14.38 4.46 9.44
CA PRO A 41 -13.66 4.86 8.26
C PRO A 41 -12.18 4.53 8.34
N THR A 42 -11.62 4.06 7.24
CA THR A 42 -10.19 3.78 7.13
C THR A 42 -9.64 4.65 6.02
N ASP A 43 -8.65 5.45 6.35
CA ASP A 43 -8.04 6.40 5.42
C ASP A 43 -7.42 5.69 4.22
N SER A 44 -6.72 4.60 4.48
CA SER A 44 -6.06 3.84 3.45
C SER A 44 -5.66 2.48 4.02
N PHE A 45 -5.62 1.48 3.17
CA PHE A 45 -5.11 0.17 3.55
C PHE A 45 -4.35 -0.37 2.35
N LEU A 46 -3.05 -0.18 2.36
CA LEU A 46 -2.20 -0.54 1.23
C LEU A 46 -1.72 -1.98 1.36
N GLU A 47 -1.85 -2.74 0.29
CA GLU A 47 -1.35 -4.10 0.29
C GLU A 47 -0.98 -4.54 -1.12
N GLY A 48 -0.51 -5.77 -1.24
CA GLY A 48 -0.17 -6.37 -2.51
C GLY A 48 1.00 -5.71 -3.20
N PRO A 49 2.10 -5.42 -2.50
CA PRO A 49 3.22 -4.73 -3.12
C PRO A 49 3.91 -5.58 -4.18
N VAL A 50 4.15 -5.00 -5.34
CA VAL A 50 4.83 -5.67 -6.44
C VAL A 50 5.80 -4.69 -7.09
N PHE A 51 7.05 -5.10 -7.29
CA PHE A 51 8.02 -4.29 -8.03
C PHE A 51 8.00 -4.66 -9.50
N ASP A 52 8.18 -3.67 -10.36
CA ASP A 52 8.42 -3.95 -11.77
C ASP A 52 9.92 -3.99 -12.04
N GLY A 53 10.29 -4.25 -13.28
CA GLY A 53 11.70 -4.34 -13.66
C GLY A 53 12.46 -3.02 -13.62
N ALA A 54 11.76 -1.92 -13.52
CA ALA A 54 12.38 -0.59 -13.48
C ALA A 54 12.51 -0.05 -12.05
N GLY A 55 12.14 -0.84 -11.05
CA GLY A 55 12.26 -0.44 -9.65
C GLY A 55 11.07 0.32 -9.12
N ASN A 56 9.98 0.42 -9.86
CA ASN A 56 8.76 1.01 -9.33
C ASN A 56 8.00 0.00 -8.48
N LEU A 57 7.42 0.48 -7.41
CA LEU A 57 6.62 -0.34 -6.51
C LEU A 57 5.15 -0.02 -6.75
N TYR A 58 4.35 -1.06 -6.95
CA TYR A 58 2.90 -0.90 -7.08
C TYR A 58 2.24 -1.41 -5.83
N VAL A 59 1.28 -0.66 -5.32
CA VAL A 59 0.50 -1.04 -4.14
C VAL A 59 -0.97 -0.79 -4.41
N THR A 60 -1.81 -1.61 -3.79
CA THR A 60 -3.27 -1.48 -3.92
C THR A 60 -3.84 -0.88 -2.64
N ASP A 61 -4.66 0.13 -2.79
CA ASP A 61 -5.40 0.72 -1.69
C ASP A 61 -6.80 0.13 -1.72
N ILE A 62 -7.02 -0.89 -0.91
CA ILE A 62 -8.24 -1.70 -0.97
C ILE A 62 -9.51 -0.90 -0.68
N PRO A 63 -9.59 -0.09 0.39
CA PRO A 63 -10.85 0.57 0.72
C PRO A 63 -11.42 1.44 -0.39
N PHE A 64 -10.56 2.01 -1.22
CA PHE A 64 -11.03 2.96 -2.23
C PHE A 64 -10.78 2.49 -3.66
N GLY A 65 -10.30 1.25 -3.83
CA GLY A 65 -10.11 0.70 -5.16
C GLY A 65 -9.09 1.45 -5.99
N ARG A 66 -7.92 1.73 -5.42
CA ARG A 66 -6.88 2.48 -6.11
C ARG A 66 -5.61 1.67 -6.23
N ILE A 67 -4.87 1.88 -7.30
CA ILE A 67 -3.52 1.34 -7.43
C ILE A 67 -2.58 2.52 -7.58
N PHE A 68 -1.54 2.53 -6.77
CA PHE A 68 -0.50 3.55 -6.84
C PHE A 68 0.80 2.95 -7.34
N ARG A 69 1.57 3.74 -8.06
CA ARG A 69 2.94 3.42 -8.41
C ARG A 69 3.85 4.36 -7.64
N ILE A 70 4.86 3.81 -7.01
CA ILE A 70 5.84 4.57 -6.25
C ILE A 70 7.17 4.38 -6.95
N ASP A 71 7.77 5.46 -7.43
CA ASP A 71 9.04 5.34 -8.15
C ASP A 71 10.21 5.18 -7.18
N PRO A 72 11.42 4.89 -7.69
CA PRO A 72 12.58 4.70 -6.82
C PRO A 72 12.94 5.90 -5.95
N GLN A 73 12.47 7.09 -6.29
CA GLN A 73 12.69 8.29 -5.49
C GLN A 73 11.58 8.52 -4.48
N GLY A 74 10.58 7.65 -4.42
CA GLY A 74 9.50 7.76 -3.45
C GLY A 74 8.32 8.60 -3.90
N ALA A 75 8.23 8.94 -5.18
CA ALA A 75 7.11 9.73 -5.69
C ALA A 75 5.95 8.82 -6.07
N TRP A 76 4.75 9.25 -5.74
CA TRP A 76 3.51 8.49 -5.92
C TRP A 76 2.72 8.95 -7.12
N THR A 77 2.19 8.00 -7.87
CA THR A 77 1.30 8.26 -9.00
C THR A 77 0.09 7.36 -8.85
N LEU A 78 -1.10 7.93 -8.98
CA LEU A 78 -2.33 7.15 -9.03
C LEU A 78 -2.44 6.59 -10.45
N VAL A 79 -2.36 5.27 -10.59
CA VAL A 79 -2.40 4.64 -11.92
C VAL A 79 -3.74 4.04 -12.25
N ALA A 80 -4.56 3.73 -11.27
CA ALA A 80 -5.90 3.20 -11.52
C ALA A 80 -6.80 3.47 -10.33
N GLU A 81 -8.07 3.67 -10.60
CA GLU A 81 -9.08 3.84 -9.58
C GLU A 81 -10.40 3.32 -10.13
N TRP A 82 -11.13 2.58 -9.28
CA TRP A 82 -12.45 2.09 -9.67
C TRP A 82 -13.32 1.99 -8.43
N ASP A 83 -14.62 1.76 -8.63
CA ASP A 83 -15.56 1.64 -7.53
C ASP A 83 -15.43 0.27 -6.89
N GLY A 84 -15.43 0.23 -5.58
CA GLY A 84 -15.40 -1.01 -4.83
C GLY A 84 -14.02 -1.65 -4.79
N GLU A 85 -13.98 -2.91 -4.37
CA GLU A 85 -12.73 -3.63 -4.25
C GLU A 85 -12.15 -3.98 -5.60
N PRO A 86 -10.83 -3.92 -5.74
CA PRO A 86 -10.17 -4.19 -7.02
C PRO A 86 -10.09 -5.68 -7.32
N ARG A 87 -11.19 -6.27 -7.70
CA ARG A 87 -11.23 -7.70 -7.94
C ARG A 87 -10.57 -8.14 -9.22
N SER A 88 -10.70 -7.32 -10.25
CA SER A 88 -10.25 -7.73 -11.56
C SER A 88 -8.75 -7.89 -11.65
N TRP A 89 -8.02 -7.34 -10.74
CA TRP A 89 -6.58 -7.43 -10.78
C TRP A 89 -6.06 -8.61 -9.96
N ARG A 90 -6.92 -9.30 -9.30
CA ARG A 90 -6.56 -10.50 -8.60
C ARG A 90 -6.74 -11.66 -9.53
N ARG A 91 -5.76 -12.37 -9.77
CA ARG A 91 -5.87 -13.49 -10.68
C ARG A 91 -5.37 -14.74 -10.05
#